data_b0fd078ee448ee7dc52d10758bfd11df
#
_entry.id   b0fd078ee448ee7dc52d10758bfd11df
#
_cell.length_a   1.000
_cell.length_b   1.000
_cell.length_c   1.000
_cell.angle_alpha   90.00
_cell.angle_beta   90.00
_cell.angle_gamma   90.00
#
_symmetry.space_group_name_H-M   'P 1'
#
loop_
_entity.id
_entity.type
_entity.pdbx_description
1 polymer ?
#
loop_
_entity_poly.entity_id
_entity_poly.type
_entity_poly.pdbx_seq_one_letter_code
_entity_poly.pdbx_strand_id
1 'polypeptide(L)'
;MSLAANHRILDSENSPAENGIEPWEGVMPAKPLRRESSARTWGERARIVGPAFLLSLLALIVTYRFVERAPARHIVFATAKEDGAYFLFGLRYQALLAPEGVDVTVRATSGSVENIRLLQKGEADVAFVQGGTGAGVNAPGLRSLASLYFEPVWILVRKRSGIAQLDDLKGKRVGIDQEGSGTREIALLLLADNGINQSAASFLPLGGDAAANALRTGELDAAFFVISPRAPVIHQALAIPGVRLLSIKRAPAYALEHPFLSVLTLPEGAIDLRLNLPTRQTELLAPATTLVVRQGFHPALAAQLLTISQRIFGEPGMFEQAGDFPSRKFLEFPISDAAKRFFHSGPPLLQRYLPFWAADLVDRLKIMLLPLITLIYPLFKLVPQTYDWRMRSRINRWYKNLQAIEEEVEARHPKADVSSTLEELDRLEASVGRLSVPLAYANPLYTLRSHIALLRDELRYGKGPAQPRSASEQGSSKAA
;
A
#
# COMPACT_ATOMS: atom_id res chain seq x y z
N MET A 1 27.74 -28.73 39.91
CA MET A 1 27.76 -30.20 39.83
C MET A 1 28.18 -30.50 38.42
N SER A 2 29.42 -30.63 38.09
CA SER A 2 30.45 -31.66 38.36
C SER A 2 30.20 -32.92 37.54
N LEU A 3 31.18 -33.22 36.72
CA LEU A 3 31.98 -34.37 36.37
C LEU A 3 32.15 -34.46 34.86
N ALA A 4 33.29 -34.21 34.17
CA ALA A 4 34.68 -34.72 34.34
C ALA A 4 34.82 -36.26 34.20
N ALA A 5 35.59 -36.67 33.20
CA ALA A 5 36.65 -37.67 33.22
C ALA A 5 36.81 -38.28 31.80
N ASN A 6 37.94 -38.14 31.11
CA ASN A 6 39.23 -38.83 31.27
C ASN A 6 39.23 -40.29 30.75
N HIS A 7 40.08 -40.58 29.75
CA HIS A 7 41.17 -41.52 29.71
C HIS A 7 41.68 -41.65 28.27
N ARG A 8 42.88 -41.30 27.86
CA ARG A 8 44.27 -41.77 28.08
C ARG A 8 44.53 -43.21 27.59
N ILE A 9 45.50 -43.25 26.63
CA ILE A 9 46.69 -44.14 26.52
C ILE A 9 46.47 -45.50 25.82
N LEU A 10 47.21 -45.77 24.73
CA LEU A 10 48.43 -46.60 24.78
C LEU A 10 49.12 -46.70 23.43
N ASP A 11 50.42 -46.51 23.48
CA ASP A 11 51.46 -46.79 22.50
C ASP A 11 51.53 -48.27 22.09
N SER A 12 52.04 -48.54 20.88
CA SER A 12 53.11 -49.55 20.72
C SER A 12 53.71 -49.49 19.32
N GLU A 13 55.00 -49.34 19.33
CA GLU A 13 56.03 -49.55 18.34
C GLU A 13 55.85 -50.80 17.46
N ASN A 14 56.22 -50.70 16.17
CA ASN A 14 57.24 -51.57 15.60
C ASN A 14 57.64 -51.14 14.19
N SER A 15 58.90 -50.77 13.99
CA SER A 15 59.66 -50.82 12.75
C SER A 15 60.36 -52.19 12.73
N PRO A 16 60.91 -52.81 11.66
CA PRO A 16 61.62 -52.18 10.53
C PRO A 16 61.47 -52.96 9.19
N ALA A 17 61.89 -52.37 8.08
CA ALA A 17 62.85 -52.98 7.14
C ALA A 17 63.09 -52.06 5.94
N GLU A 18 64.35 -51.76 5.79
CA GLU A 18 64.99 -51.13 4.62
C GLU A 18 64.75 -51.94 3.36
N ASN A 19 64.48 -51.24 2.25
CA ASN A 19 64.99 -51.58 0.93
C ASN A 19 65.11 -50.33 0.08
N GLY A 20 66.35 -50.02 -0.28
CA GLY A 20 66.77 -48.88 -1.02
C GLY A 20 66.21 -48.88 -2.48
N ILE A 21 65.78 -47.76 -2.88
CA ILE A 21 65.63 -47.35 -4.31
C ILE A 21 66.25 -45.99 -4.42
N GLU A 22 67.24 -45.84 -5.26
CA GLU A 22 68.01 -44.63 -5.50
C GLU A 22 67.10 -43.45 -6.02
N PRO A 23 67.49 -42.20 -5.72
CA PRO A 23 66.67 -41.04 -6.12
C PRO A 23 66.91 -40.74 -7.60
N TRP A 24 65.79 -40.61 -8.34
CA TRP A 24 65.75 -39.99 -9.65
C TRP A 24 66.03 -38.51 -9.55
N GLU A 25 67.24 -38.09 -9.78
CA GLU A 25 67.58 -36.68 -10.10
C GLU A 25 67.02 -36.36 -11.51
N GLY A 26 66.03 -35.47 -11.59
CA GLY A 26 65.54 -35.00 -12.87
C GLY A 26 64.15 -34.36 -12.85
N VAL A 27 63.68 -33.83 -11.73
CA VAL A 27 62.48 -32.98 -11.72
C VAL A 27 62.89 -31.52 -11.62
N MET A 28 62.89 -30.84 -12.77
CA MET A 28 63.04 -29.38 -12.79
C MET A 28 61.92 -28.75 -11.91
N PRO A 29 62.22 -27.76 -11.08
CA PRO A 29 61.20 -27.07 -10.30
C PRO A 29 60.20 -26.38 -11.22
N ALA A 30 58.93 -26.78 -11.13
CA ALA A 30 57.87 -26.10 -11.83
C ALA A 30 57.87 -24.62 -11.42
N LYS A 31 58.11 -23.74 -12.40
CA LYS A 31 57.98 -22.27 -12.25
C LYS A 31 56.61 -21.96 -11.63
N PRO A 32 56.52 -21.19 -10.53
CA PRO A 32 55.27 -20.84 -9.93
C PRO A 32 54.40 -20.15 -10.95
N LEU A 33 53.24 -20.71 -11.23
CA LEU A 33 52.23 -20.09 -12.08
C LEU A 33 51.88 -18.70 -11.50
N ARG A 34 52.38 -17.67 -12.18
CA ARG A 34 52.10 -16.29 -11.88
C ARG A 34 50.61 -16.12 -11.80
N ARG A 35 50.04 -15.88 -10.61
CA ARG A 35 48.67 -15.43 -10.40
C ARG A 35 48.45 -14.13 -11.13
N GLU A 36 48.14 -14.21 -12.42
CA GLU A 36 47.72 -13.02 -13.19
C GLU A 36 46.34 -12.59 -12.71
N SER A 37 46.38 -11.47 -12.12
CA SER A 37 45.37 -10.51 -11.65
C SER A 37 43.91 -10.83 -12.01
N SER A 38 43.12 -11.08 -10.94
CA SER A 38 41.65 -11.09 -10.93
C SER A 38 41.01 -9.79 -11.50
N ALA A 39 41.78 -8.72 -11.68
CA ALA A 39 41.31 -7.41 -12.17
C ALA A 39 40.83 -7.44 -13.63
N ARG A 40 41.44 -8.25 -14.52
CA ARG A 40 41.05 -8.35 -15.93
C ARG A 40 39.72 -9.08 -16.13
N THR A 41 39.45 -10.10 -15.32
CA THR A 41 38.20 -10.86 -15.33
C THR A 41 37.02 -10.05 -14.76
N TRP A 42 37.28 -9.15 -13.80
CA TRP A 42 36.30 -8.25 -13.24
C TRP A 42 35.80 -7.22 -14.26
N GLY A 43 36.68 -6.60 -15.02
CA GLY A 43 36.29 -5.64 -16.06
C GLY A 43 35.43 -6.23 -17.18
N GLU A 44 35.65 -7.49 -17.53
CA GLU A 44 34.84 -8.21 -18.53
C GLU A 44 33.49 -8.62 -17.99
N ARG A 45 33.39 -9.07 -16.76
CA ARG A 45 32.14 -9.32 -16.06
C ARG A 45 31.32 -8.03 -15.89
N ALA A 46 31.96 -6.93 -15.51
CA ALA A 46 31.31 -5.64 -15.37
C ALA A 46 30.67 -5.12 -16.66
N ARG A 47 31.27 -5.39 -17.83
CA ARG A 47 30.71 -4.99 -19.14
C ARG A 47 29.45 -5.76 -19.54
N ILE A 48 29.20 -6.95 -18.98
CA ILE A 48 28.01 -7.74 -19.23
C ILE A 48 26.98 -7.54 -18.11
N VAL A 49 27.42 -7.56 -16.88
CA VAL A 49 26.57 -7.40 -15.69
C VAL A 49 26.15 -5.93 -15.49
N GLY A 50 26.99 -4.98 -15.90
CA GLY A 50 26.74 -3.55 -15.74
C GLY A 50 25.45 -3.05 -16.43
N PRO A 51 25.24 -3.32 -17.73
CA PRO A 51 24.00 -2.97 -18.40
C PRO A 51 22.77 -3.63 -17.78
N ALA A 52 22.91 -4.90 -17.35
CA ALA A 52 21.88 -5.63 -16.67
C ALA A 52 21.47 -5.00 -15.33
N PHE A 53 22.47 -4.61 -14.54
CA PHE A 53 22.27 -3.89 -13.28
C PHE A 53 21.64 -2.51 -13.52
N LEU A 54 22.09 -1.77 -14.55
CA LEU A 54 21.51 -0.48 -14.90
C LEU A 54 20.04 -0.60 -15.33
N LEU A 55 19.69 -1.62 -16.12
CA LEU A 55 18.31 -1.89 -16.49
C LEU A 55 17.44 -2.25 -15.28
N SER A 56 17.96 -3.05 -14.36
CA SER A 56 17.28 -3.40 -13.11
C SER A 56 17.08 -2.16 -12.24
N LEU A 57 18.09 -1.30 -12.15
CA LEU A 57 18.00 -0.05 -11.39
C LEU A 57 17.00 0.91 -12.04
N LEU A 58 17.02 1.04 -13.36
CA LEU A 58 16.04 1.85 -14.09
C LEU A 58 14.61 1.33 -13.89
N ALA A 59 14.40 0.02 -13.98
CA ALA A 59 13.11 -0.58 -13.71
C ALA A 59 12.65 -0.35 -12.27
N LEU A 60 13.55 -0.42 -11.31
CA LEU A 60 13.28 -0.09 -9.90
C LEU A 60 12.86 1.37 -9.75
N ILE A 61 13.57 2.30 -10.39
CA ILE A 61 13.26 3.74 -10.37
C ILE A 61 11.90 4.01 -11.01
N VAL A 62 11.62 3.38 -12.16
CA VAL A 62 10.33 3.50 -12.84
C VAL A 62 9.22 2.94 -11.96
N THR A 63 9.39 1.75 -11.40
CA THR A 63 8.40 1.13 -10.51
C THR A 63 8.17 1.98 -9.25
N TYR A 64 9.23 2.59 -8.69
CA TYR A 64 9.12 3.49 -7.54
C TYR A 64 8.22 4.70 -7.80
N ARG A 65 8.14 5.17 -9.07
CA ARG A 65 7.22 6.25 -9.48
C ARG A 65 5.74 5.85 -9.41
N PHE A 66 5.44 4.56 -9.50
CA PHE A 66 4.08 4.00 -9.41
C PHE A 66 3.72 3.50 -8.02
N VAL A 67 4.67 3.46 -7.09
CA VAL A 67 4.39 3.11 -5.70
C VAL A 67 3.73 4.30 -5.01
N GLU A 68 2.57 4.06 -4.39
CA GLU A 68 1.87 5.07 -3.60
C GLU A 68 2.83 5.66 -2.53
N ARG A 69 2.73 6.96 -2.30
CA ARG A 69 3.53 7.64 -1.28
C ARG A 69 3.24 7.01 0.09
N ALA A 70 4.19 7.18 1.04
CA ALA A 70 3.96 6.75 2.42
C ALA A 70 2.71 7.43 2.99
N PRO A 71 1.87 6.71 3.76
CA PRO A 71 0.75 7.33 4.46
C PRO A 71 1.29 8.45 5.34
N ALA A 72 0.52 9.54 5.41
CA ALA A 72 0.86 10.63 6.30
C ALA A 72 0.91 10.10 7.76
N ARG A 73 1.96 10.46 8.48
CA ARG A 73 2.08 10.12 9.90
C ARG A 73 1.34 11.10 10.81
N HIS A 74 0.92 12.22 10.25
CA HIS A 74 0.15 13.26 10.92
C HIS A 74 -1.08 13.59 10.09
N ILE A 75 -2.25 13.62 10.72
CA ILE A 75 -3.53 13.99 10.11
C ILE A 75 -4.29 14.96 10.99
N VAL A 76 -4.98 15.89 10.36
CA VAL A 76 -5.88 16.85 11.03
C VAL A 76 -7.31 16.36 10.90
N PHE A 77 -7.96 16.12 12.03
CA PHE A 77 -9.34 15.65 12.12
C PHE A 77 -10.25 16.80 12.58
N ALA A 78 -11.04 17.36 11.67
CA ALA A 78 -12.00 18.41 11.98
C ALA A 78 -13.26 17.81 12.60
N THR A 79 -13.71 18.38 13.72
CA THR A 79 -14.75 17.82 14.58
C THR A 79 -15.93 18.78 14.78
N ALA A 80 -16.20 19.19 15.99
CA ALA A 80 -17.15 20.21 16.37
C ALA A 80 -16.66 20.89 17.66
N LYS A 81 -17.54 21.55 18.41
CA LYS A 81 -17.24 22.12 19.72
C LYS A 81 -16.69 21.05 20.67
N GLU A 82 -15.84 21.42 21.61
CA GLU A 82 -15.15 20.49 22.53
C GLU A 82 -16.09 19.68 23.41
N ASP A 83 -17.26 20.20 23.71
CA ASP A 83 -18.34 19.54 24.45
C ASP A 83 -19.23 18.65 23.54
N GLY A 84 -19.00 18.67 22.23
CA GLY A 84 -19.80 17.95 21.24
C GLY A 84 -19.34 16.51 20.98
N ALA A 85 -20.26 15.69 20.50
CA ALA A 85 -20.01 14.28 20.21
C ALA A 85 -18.87 14.07 19.20
N TYR A 86 -18.76 14.91 18.16
CA TYR A 86 -17.69 14.81 17.15
C TYR A 86 -16.31 14.99 17.75
N PHE A 87 -16.16 15.91 18.70
CA PHE A 87 -14.89 16.13 19.37
C PHE A 87 -14.49 14.91 20.21
N LEU A 88 -15.41 14.38 21.00
CA LEU A 88 -15.19 13.17 21.80
C LEU A 88 -14.86 11.96 20.94
N PHE A 89 -15.53 11.78 19.79
CA PHE A 89 -15.18 10.74 18.83
C PHE A 89 -13.82 11.01 18.19
N GLY A 90 -13.49 12.26 17.87
CA GLY A 90 -12.16 12.64 17.37
C GLY A 90 -11.04 12.22 18.33
N LEU A 91 -11.20 12.47 19.63
CA LEU A 91 -10.27 12.02 20.67
C LEU A 91 -10.18 10.48 20.73
N ARG A 92 -11.29 9.78 20.50
CA ARG A 92 -11.31 8.32 20.48
C ARG A 92 -10.56 7.76 19.27
N TYR A 93 -10.70 8.39 18.07
CA TYR A 93 -9.89 8.06 16.91
C TYR A 93 -8.39 8.35 17.16
N GLN A 94 -8.06 9.48 17.76
CA GLN A 94 -6.69 9.83 18.16
C GLN A 94 -6.07 8.74 19.05
N ALA A 95 -6.78 8.34 20.10
CA ALA A 95 -6.30 7.31 21.02
C ALA A 95 -6.09 5.94 20.36
N LEU A 96 -6.94 5.58 19.38
CA LEU A 96 -6.85 4.31 18.67
C LEU A 96 -5.85 4.32 17.51
N LEU A 97 -5.50 5.49 16.97
CA LEU A 97 -4.50 5.64 15.89
C LEU A 97 -3.07 5.83 16.43
N ALA A 98 -2.90 6.36 17.65
CA ALA A 98 -1.58 6.59 18.24
C ALA A 98 -0.71 5.32 18.34
N PRO A 99 -1.20 4.14 18.77
CA PRO A 99 -0.43 2.91 18.78
C PRO A 99 0.00 2.44 17.39
N GLU A 100 -0.73 2.84 16.34
CA GLU A 100 -0.44 2.51 14.95
C GLU A 100 0.59 3.47 14.32
N GLY A 101 1.11 4.42 15.08
CA GLY A 101 2.11 5.39 14.63
C GLY A 101 1.53 6.54 13.80
N VAL A 102 0.23 6.81 13.92
CA VAL A 102 -0.44 7.95 13.28
C VAL A 102 -0.79 8.98 14.35
N ASP A 103 -0.19 10.15 14.23
CA ASP A 103 -0.49 11.32 15.07
C ASP A 103 -1.72 12.05 14.53
N VAL A 104 -2.67 12.34 15.41
CA VAL A 104 -3.94 12.99 15.04
C VAL A 104 -4.09 14.29 15.81
N THR A 105 -4.16 15.40 15.11
CA THR A 105 -4.62 16.66 15.68
C THR A 105 -6.13 16.76 15.60
N VAL A 106 -6.81 16.68 16.75
CA VAL A 106 -8.25 16.90 16.83
C VAL A 106 -8.51 18.40 16.87
N ARG A 107 -9.16 18.92 15.81
CA ARG A 107 -9.45 20.34 15.66
C ARG A 107 -10.92 20.60 15.98
N ALA A 108 -11.16 21.41 17.03
CA ALA A 108 -12.48 21.92 17.34
C ALA A 108 -12.94 22.94 16.26
N THR A 109 -14.23 22.88 15.89
CA THR A 109 -14.84 23.73 14.87
C THR A 109 -16.27 24.11 15.27
N SER A 110 -16.91 24.96 14.45
CA SER A 110 -18.35 25.27 14.62
C SER A 110 -19.27 24.14 14.15
N GLY A 111 -18.76 23.13 13.41
CA GLY A 111 -19.51 21.97 12.93
C GLY A 111 -19.33 21.67 11.45
N SER A 112 -20.30 20.96 10.88
CA SER A 112 -20.19 20.32 9.55
C SER A 112 -19.89 21.27 8.41
N VAL A 113 -20.47 22.46 8.39
CA VAL A 113 -20.25 23.44 7.30
C VAL A 113 -18.81 23.95 7.32
N GLU A 114 -18.27 24.26 8.49
CA GLU A 114 -16.86 24.62 8.64
C GLU A 114 -15.94 23.46 8.27
N ASN A 115 -16.28 22.26 8.67
CA ASN A 115 -15.54 21.04 8.37
C ASN A 115 -15.38 20.81 6.85
N ILE A 116 -16.45 20.99 6.10
CA ILE A 116 -16.43 20.94 4.63
C ILE A 116 -15.45 21.97 4.07
N ARG A 117 -15.48 23.22 4.56
CA ARG A 117 -14.57 24.27 4.12
C ARG A 117 -13.11 23.96 4.43
N LEU A 118 -12.83 23.43 5.62
CA LEU A 118 -11.48 23.02 6.02
C LEU A 118 -10.93 21.89 5.15
N LEU A 119 -11.75 20.88 4.83
CA LEU A 119 -11.39 19.83 3.89
C LEU A 119 -11.11 20.40 2.49
N GLN A 120 -11.94 21.29 1.98
CA GLN A 120 -11.74 21.92 0.65
C GLN A 120 -10.43 22.73 0.58
N LYS A 121 -10.10 23.47 1.64
CA LYS A 121 -8.86 24.25 1.73
C LYS A 121 -7.60 23.40 1.99
N GLY A 122 -7.77 22.13 2.36
CA GLY A 122 -6.67 21.28 2.76
C GLY A 122 -6.12 21.56 4.16
N GLU A 123 -6.90 22.25 4.99
CA GLU A 123 -6.59 22.55 6.39
C GLU A 123 -7.04 21.42 7.34
N ALA A 124 -7.82 20.46 6.83
CA ALA A 124 -8.15 19.21 7.49
C ALA A 124 -8.02 18.06 6.48
N ASP A 125 -7.71 16.86 6.97
CA ASP A 125 -7.58 15.64 6.18
C ASP A 125 -8.82 14.77 6.27
N VAL A 126 -9.43 14.74 7.45
CA VAL A 126 -10.61 13.95 7.81
C VAL A 126 -11.58 14.86 8.56
N ALA A 127 -12.87 14.66 8.35
CA ALA A 127 -13.88 15.38 9.12
C ALA A 127 -15.16 14.57 9.32
N PHE A 128 -15.87 14.86 10.42
CA PHE A 128 -17.27 14.49 10.57
C PHE A 128 -18.16 15.49 9.83
N VAL A 129 -19.09 14.98 9.08
CA VAL A 129 -20.07 15.79 8.33
C VAL A 129 -21.46 15.20 8.53
N GLN A 130 -22.38 16.01 9.03
CA GLN A 130 -23.79 15.67 9.16
C GLN A 130 -24.46 15.62 7.78
N GLY A 131 -25.24 14.59 7.52
CA GLY A 131 -26.01 14.47 6.28
C GLY A 131 -26.93 15.68 6.06
N GLY A 132 -26.99 16.16 4.82
CA GLY A 132 -27.75 17.33 4.41
C GLY A 132 -26.99 18.66 4.49
N THR A 133 -25.84 18.73 5.15
CA THR A 133 -25.05 19.96 5.23
C THR A 133 -24.21 20.26 4.01
N GLY A 134 -23.93 19.25 3.18
CA GLY A 134 -23.26 19.38 1.88
C GLY A 134 -24.20 19.61 0.71
N ALA A 135 -25.51 19.55 0.93
CA ALA A 135 -26.51 19.78 -0.12
C ALA A 135 -26.35 21.19 -0.69
N GLY A 136 -26.03 21.28 -1.98
CA GLY A 136 -25.75 22.56 -2.64
C GLY A 136 -24.30 23.04 -2.54
N VAL A 137 -23.43 22.38 -1.82
CA VAL A 137 -21.98 22.69 -1.78
C VAL A 137 -21.28 21.99 -2.95
N ASN A 138 -20.76 22.77 -3.88
CA ASN A 138 -19.91 22.22 -4.94
C ASN A 138 -18.53 21.83 -4.36
N ALA A 139 -18.38 20.56 -4.03
CA ALA A 139 -17.15 20.04 -3.43
C ALA A 139 -16.64 18.76 -4.15
N PRO A 140 -16.27 18.87 -5.44
CA PRO A 140 -15.91 17.69 -6.27
C PRO A 140 -14.70 16.92 -5.72
N GLY A 141 -13.86 17.56 -4.91
CA GLY A 141 -12.66 16.97 -4.30
C GLY A 141 -12.91 16.22 -2.98
N LEU A 142 -14.16 16.11 -2.50
CA LEU A 142 -14.47 15.39 -1.27
C LEU A 142 -14.99 13.98 -1.53
N ARG A 143 -14.70 13.06 -0.62
CA ARG A 143 -15.13 11.65 -0.66
C ARG A 143 -15.61 11.20 0.70
N SER A 144 -16.73 10.48 0.74
CA SER A 144 -17.17 9.81 1.96
C SER A 144 -16.44 8.48 2.15
N LEU A 145 -16.04 8.17 3.39
CA LEU A 145 -15.58 6.84 3.78
C LEU A 145 -16.76 5.97 4.21
N ALA A 146 -17.57 6.46 5.12
CA ALA A 146 -18.75 5.75 5.63
C ALA A 146 -19.70 6.73 6.33
N SER A 147 -20.96 6.35 6.46
CA SER A 147 -21.84 6.86 7.51
C SER A 147 -21.58 6.08 8.81
N LEU A 148 -21.73 6.73 9.96
CA LEU A 148 -21.25 6.23 11.24
C LEU A 148 -22.37 5.96 12.26
N TYR A 149 -23.35 6.83 12.36
CA TYR A 149 -24.51 6.72 13.26
C TYR A 149 -25.57 7.75 12.89
N PHE A 150 -26.78 7.58 13.42
CA PHE A 150 -27.87 8.54 13.26
C PHE A 150 -27.78 9.68 14.27
N GLU A 151 -28.12 10.89 13.83
CA GLU A 151 -28.29 12.08 14.65
C GLU A 151 -29.76 12.52 14.60
N PRO A 152 -30.62 12.03 15.51
CA PRO A 152 -32.02 12.38 15.49
C PRO A 152 -32.24 13.89 15.64
N VAL A 153 -33.22 14.41 14.91
CA VAL A 153 -33.70 15.78 15.02
C VAL A 153 -34.67 15.87 16.20
N TRP A 154 -34.19 16.38 17.30
CA TRP A 154 -34.98 16.62 18.50
C TRP A 154 -35.58 18.02 18.42
N ILE A 155 -36.90 18.12 18.33
CA ILE A 155 -37.62 19.39 18.37
C ILE A 155 -38.32 19.48 19.71
N LEU A 156 -37.73 20.22 20.63
CA LEU A 156 -38.27 20.41 21.96
C LEU A 156 -39.15 21.65 21.98
N VAL A 157 -40.36 21.50 22.50
CA VAL A 157 -41.36 22.57 22.53
C VAL A 157 -41.93 22.76 23.93
N ARG A 158 -42.21 23.98 24.33
CA ARG A 158 -42.95 24.25 25.55
C ARG A 158 -44.41 23.82 25.42
N LYS A 159 -44.97 23.12 26.41
CA LYS A 159 -46.35 22.67 26.41
C LYS A 159 -47.32 23.84 26.26
N ARG A 160 -47.00 25.02 26.85
CA ARG A 160 -47.84 26.22 26.80
C ARG A 160 -47.75 26.96 25.46
N SER A 161 -46.85 26.63 24.55
CA SER A 161 -46.69 27.32 23.27
C SER A 161 -47.79 27.00 22.26
N GLY A 162 -48.57 25.89 22.49
CA GLY A 162 -49.57 25.43 21.56
C GLY A 162 -49.04 24.71 20.31
N ILE A 163 -47.74 24.48 20.22
CA ILE A 163 -47.09 23.84 19.04
C ILE A 163 -47.39 22.33 19.08
N ALA A 164 -48.12 21.80 18.11
CA ALA A 164 -48.44 20.38 17.93
C ALA A 164 -47.80 19.73 16.69
N GLN A 165 -47.38 20.56 15.73
CA GLN A 165 -46.71 20.17 14.48
C GLN A 165 -45.76 21.29 14.01
N LEU A 166 -44.97 21.02 12.96
CA LEU A 166 -43.99 22.00 12.45
C LEU A 166 -44.64 23.33 11.99
N ASP A 167 -45.80 23.26 11.37
CA ASP A 167 -46.52 24.44 10.89
C ASP A 167 -46.89 25.46 12.01
N ASP A 168 -47.03 24.96 13.26
CA ASP A 168 -47.36 25.79 14.42
C ASP A 168 -46.18 26.62 14.95
N LEU A 169 -45.00 26.47 14.33
CA LEU A 169 -43.82 27.30 14.62
C LEU A 169 -43.90 28.72 14.08
N LYS A 170 -44.89 28.99 13.19
CA LYS A 170 -45.17 30.37 12.73
C LYS A 170 -45.46 31.29 13.90
N GLY A 171 -44.81 32.45 13.92
CA GLY A 171 -44.93 33.45 14.99
C GLY A 171 -44.21 33.06 16.28
N LYS A 172 -43.46 31.98 16.34
CA LYS A 172 -42.75 31.51 17.54
C LYS A 172 -41.29 31.90 17.54
N ARG A 173 -40.70 31.87 18.75
CA ARG A 173 -39.28 32.05 19.00
C ARG A 173 -38.62 30.69 18.98
N VAL A 174 -37.81 30.45 17.96
CA VAL A 174 -37.22 29.12 17.66
C VAL A 174 -35.72 29.19 17.76
N GLY A 175 -35.14 28.37 18.64
CA GLY A 175 -33.70 28.14 18.71
C GLY A 175 -33.26 27.19 17.58
N ILE A 176 -32.36 27.66 16.72
CA ILE A 176 -31.90 26.90 15.55
C ILE A 176 -30.38 26.69 15.53
N ASP A 177 -29.72 26.95 16.63
CA ASP A 177 -28.25 26.91 16.80
C ASP A 177 -27.50 28.00 16.01
N GLN A 178 -26.19 28.04 16.17
CA GLN A 178 -25.29 29.05 15.61
C GLN A 178 -25.05 28.84 14.10
N GLU A 179 -24.56 29.86 13.44
CA GLU A 179 -24.13 29.79 12.06
C GLU A 179 -22.96 28.77 11.91
N GLY A 180 -23.01 27.94 10.85
CA GLY A 180 -22.03 26.88 10.62
C GLY A 180 -22.36 25.55 11.30
N SER A 181 -23.35 25.50 12.19
CA SER A 181 -23.84 24.27 12.82
C SER A 181 -24.70 23.45 11.86
N GLY A 182 -24.52 22.11 11.87
CA GLY A 182 -25.40 21.21 11.14
C GLY A 182 -26.85 21.24 11.62
N THR A 183 -27.09 21.47 12.92
CA THR A 183 -28.43 21.67 13.49
C THR A 183 -29.16 22.81 12.80
N ARG A 184 -28.47 23.94 12.56
CA ARG A 184 -29.05 25.11 11.90
C ARG A 184 -29.49 24.81 10.47
N GLU A 185 -28.65 24.10 9.70
CA GLU A 185 -28.97 23.75 8.31
C GLU A 185 -30.22 22.86 8.22
N ILE A 186 -30.32 21.85 9.07
CA ILE A 186 -31.50 20.95 9.13
C ILE A 186 -32.74 21.71 9.65
N ALA A 187 -32.59 22.56 10.64
CA ALA A 187 -33.69 23.37 11.15
C ALA A 187 -34.24 24.30 10.09
N LEU A 188 -33.37 25.03 9.36
CA LEU A 188 -33.75 25.92 8.27
C LEU A 188 -34.41 25.15 7.12
N LEU A 189 -33.91 23.96 6.75
CA LEU A 189 -34.51 23.10 5.76
C LEU A 189 -35.92 22.71 6.11
N LEU A 190 -36.14 22.14 7.30
CA LEU A 190 -37.46 21.69 7.75
C LEU A 190 -38.44 22.88 7.95
N LEU A 191 -37.94 24.02 8.37
CA LEU A 191 -38.76 25.24 8.47
C LEU A 191 -39.16 25.73 7.08
N ALA A 192 -38.23 25.76 6.11
CA ALA A 192 -38.51 26.18 4.72
C ALA A 192 -39.51 25.26 4.05
N ASP A 193 -39.43 23.92 4.22
CA ASP A 193 -40.41 22.96 3.72
C ASP A 193 -41.84 23.22 4.22
N ASN A 194 -41.94 23.88 5.38
CA ASN A 194 -43.23 24.28 5.96
C ASN A 194 -43.59 25.76 5.68
N GLY A 195 -42.83 26.40 4.75
CA GLY A 195 -43.09 27.82 4.39
C GLY A 195 -42.80 28.78 5.54
N ILE A 196 -41.89 28.42 6.46
CA ILE A 196 -41.50 29.24 7.62
C ILE A 196 -40.13 29.81 7.37
N ASN A 197 -40.06 31.09 7.13
CA ASN A 197 -38.82 31.85 6.98
C ASN A 197 -38.62 32.84 8.14
N GLN A 198 -37.57 33.64 8.10
CA GLN A 198 -37.28 34.64 9.14
C GLN A 198 -38.33 35.73 9.30
N SER A 199 -39.20 35.95 8.28
CA SER A 199 -40.31 36.86 8.42
C SER A 199 -41.54 36.23 9.09
N ALA A 200 -41.64 34.89 9.07
CA ALA A 200 -42.74 34.12 9.64
C ALA A 200 -42.49 33.64 11.10
N ALA A 201 -41.22 33.59 11.55
CA ALA A 201 -40.87 33.19 12.91
C ALA A 201 -39.54 33.87 13.34
N SER A 202 -39.32 34.01 14.64
CA SER A 202 -38.06 34.56 15.18
C SER A 202 -37.04 33.43 15.37
N PHE A 203 -36.00 33.43 14.52
CA PHE A 203 -34.92 32.44 14.63
C PHE A 203 -33.78 32.98 15.52
N LEU A 204 -33.50 32.29 16.64
CA LEU A 204 -32.46 32.66 17.56
C LEU A 204 -31.26 31.69 17.39
N PRO A 205 -30.01 32.23 17.41
CA PRO A 205 -28.80 31.42 17.25
C PRO A 205 -28.41 30.73 18.57
N LEU A 206 -29.39 30.08 19.23
CA LEU A 206 -29.22 29.36 20.48
C LEU A 206 -29.24 27.86 20.20
N GLY A 207 -28.25 27.15 20.71
CA GLY A 207 -28.11 25.70 20.64
C GLY A 207 -27.56 25.11 21.93
N GLY A 208 -27.50 23.78 22.07
CA GLY A 208 -26.97 23.10 23.22
C GLY A 208 -27.63 23.55 24.56
N ASP A 209 -26.82 23.70 25.61
CA ASP A 209 -27.29 24.08 26.95
C ASP A 209 -27.95 25.47 26.96
N ALA A 210 -27.50 26.40 26.11
CA ALA A 210 -28.11 27.73 26.02
C ALA A 210 -29.56 27.64 25.52
N ALA A 211 -29.85 26.81 24.50
CA ALA A 211 -31.20 26.59 24.04
C ALA A 211 -32.07 25.87 25.09
N ALA A 212 -31.52 24.88 25.78
CA ALA A 212 -32.23 24.18 26.86
C ALA A 212 -32.60 25.15 28.00
N ASN A 213 -31.69 26.02 28.41
CA ASN A 213 -31.95 27.06 29.41
C ASN A 213 -32.99 28.07 28.93
N ALA A 214 -32.93 28.51 27.65
CA ALA A 214 -33.90 29.42 27.04
C ALA A 214 -35.31 28.82 26.96
N LEU A 215 -35.44 27.50 26.74
CA LEU A 215 -36.72 26.79 26.88
C LEU A 215 -37.24 26.80 28.31
N ARG A 216 -36.36 26.60 29.31
CA ARG A 216 -36.70 26.60 30.73
C ARG A 216 -37.19 27.98 31.19
N THR A 217 -36.49 29.03 30.80
CA THR A 217 -36.85 30.41 31.17
C THR A 217 -38.04 30.95 30.41
N GLY A 218 -38.34 30.35 29.26
CA GLY A 218 -39.42 30.80 28.38
C GLY A 218 -38.99 31.86 27.38
N GLU A 219 -37.73 32.05 27.16
CA GLU A 219 -37.15 32.87 26.10
C GLU A 219 -37.37 32.26 24.74
N LEU A 220 -37.32 30.91 24.65
CA LEU A 220 -37.68 30.12 23.46
C LEU A 220 -39.04 29.41 23.63
N ASP A 221 -39.80 29.29 22.53
CA ASP A 221 -41.03 28.49 22.47
C ASP A 221 -40.73 27.09 21.93
N ALA A 222 -39.70 26.95 21.09
CA ALA A 222 -39.18 25.70 20.55
C ALA A 222 -37.66 25.78 20.35
N ALA A 223 -37.00 24.64 20.33
CA ALA A 223 -35.59 24.54 19.98
C ALA A 223 -35.31 23.23 19.19
N PHE A 224 -34.47 23.35 18.18
CA PHE A 224 -33.94 22.23 17.41
C PHE A 224 -32.59 21.78 17.99
N PHE A 225 -32.41 20.45 18.00
CA PHE A 225 -31.12 19.83 18.30
C PHE A 225 -30.96 18.66 17.30
N VAL A 226 -29.83 18.58 16.64
CA VAL A 226 -29.49 17.42 15.80
C VAL A 226 -28.22 16.83 16.38
N ILE A 227 -28.39 15.84 17.21
CA ILE A 227 -27.34 15.29 18.04
C ILE A 227 -27.68 13.86 18.48
N SER A 228 -26.64 13.10 18.84
CA SER A 228 -26.77 11.75 19.38
C SER A 228 -27.81 11.65 20.52
N PRO A 229 -28.60 10.58 20.58
CA PRO A 229 -29.56 10.33 21.67
C PRO A 229 -28.90 10.20 23.05
N ARG A 230 -27.60 9.92 23.11
CA ARG A 230 -26.82 9.82 24.34
C ARG A 230 -26.28 11.16 24.84
N ALA A 231 -26.55 12.26 24.13
CA ALA A 231 -26.08 13.58 24.55
C ALA A 231 -26.75 14.03 25.86
N PRO A 232 -26.00 14.44 26.87
CA PRO A 232 -26.58 14.84 28.18
C PRO A 232 -27.61 15.96 28.07
N VAL A 233 -27.42 16.90 27.13
CA VAL A 233 -28.35 18.05 26.93
C VAL A 233 -29.76 17.57 26.54
N ILE A 234 -29.92 16.44 25.83
CA ILE A 234 -31.24 15.91 25.44
C ILE A 234 -31.97 15.38 26.68
N HIS A 235 -31.27 14.63 27.53
CA HIS A 235 -31.83 14.11 28.77
C HIS A 235 -32.25 15.25 29.69
N GLN A 236 -31.36 16.25 29.87
CA GLN A 236 -31.63 17.44 30.69
C GLN A 236 -32.80 18.26 30.17
N ALA A 237 -32.85 18.51 28.83
CA ALA A 237 -33.88 19.34 28.23
C ALA A 237 -35.25 18.64 28.24
N LEU A 238 -35.33 17.33 28.06
CA LEU A 238 -36.58 16.57 28.19
C LEU A 238 -37.09 16.48 29.65
N ALA A 239 -36.20 16.56 30.63
CA ALA A 239 -36.54 16.56 32.04
C ALA A 239 -37.06 17.93 32.51
N ILE A 240 -36.98 19.03 31.72
CA ILE A 240 -37.48 20.36 32.07
C ILE A 240 -39.02 20.32 32.21
N PRO A 241 -39.58 20.68 33.38
CA PRO A 241 -41.03 20.72 33.52
C PRO A 241 -41.68 21.66 32.50
N GLY A 242 -42.70 21.15 31.79
CA GLY A 242 -43.39 21.94 30.78
C GLY A 242 -42.76 21.97 29.39
N VAL A 243 -41.66 21.24 29.18
CA VAL A 243 -41.09 20.93 27.83
C VAL A 243 -41.59 19.55 27.41
N ARG A 244 -41.70 19.35 26.12
CA ARG A 244 -42.01 18.04 25.51
C ARG A 244 -41.34 17.90 24.17
N LEU A 245 -41.14 16.65 23.73
CA LEU A 245 -40.66 16.33 22.40
C LEU A 245 -41.82 16.43 21.38
N LEU A 246 -41.55 17.07 20.24
CA LEU A 246 -42.49 17.14 19.13
C LEU A 246 -42.32 15.88 18.26
N SER A 247 -43.42 15.19 17.98
CA SER A 247 -43.46 14.09 17.01
C SER A 247 -43.65 14.66 15.58
N ILE A 248 -42.78 14.24 14.65
CA ILE A 248 -42.83 14.71 13.26
C ILE A 248 -43.81 13.81 12.47
N LYS A 249 -45.11 14.13 12.53
CA LYS A 249 -46.16 13.33 11.91
C LYS A 249 -46.00 12.99 10.42
N ARG A 250 -45.32 13.86 9.66
CA ARG A 250 -45.02 13.69 8.24
C ARG A 250 -43.58 13.19 7.98
N ALA A 251 -42.94 12.56 8.97
CA ALA A 251 -41.55 12.10 8.84
C ALA A 251 -41.31 11.25 7.58
N PRO A 252 -42.17 10.30 7.18
CA PRO A 252 -41.98 9.57 5.92
C PRO A 252 -41.98 10.46 4.67
N ALA A 253 -42.79 11.53 4.63
CA ALA A 253 -42.83 12.44 3.50
C ALA A 253 -41.52 13.29 3.39
N TYR A 254 -40.99 13.76 4.53
CA TYR A 254 -39.69 14.43 4.53
C TYR A 254 -38.54 13.51 4.12
N ALA A 255 -38.56 12.24 4.51
CA ALA A 255 -37.56 11.29 4.10
C ALA A 255 -37.61 10.93 2.60
N LEU A 256 -38.79 11.04 1.95
CA LEU A 256 -38.94 10.93 0.50
C LEU A 256 -38.38 12.16 -0.23
N GLU A 257 -38.66 13.35 0.27
CA GLU A 257 -38.13 14.61 -0.28
C GLU A 257 -36.64 14.78 -0.09
N HIS A 258 -36.15 14.34 1.08
CA HIS A 258 -34.73 14.44 1.47
C HIS A 258 -34.15 13.07 1.77
N PRO A 259 -33.58 12.35 0.77
CA PRO A 259 -33.10 10.97 0.92
C PRO A 259 -31.97 10.77 1.94
N PHE A 260 -31.34 11.83 2.43
CA PHE A 260 -30.35 11.79 3.50
C PHE A 260 -31.00 11.71 4.91
N LEU A 261 -32.31 11.93 5.02
CA LEU A 261 -33.06 11.79 6.26
C LEU A 261 -33.65 10.37 6.37
N SER A 262 -33.52 9.77 7.54
CA SER A 262 -34.16 8.51 7.90
C SER A 262 -35.29 8.78 8.91
N VAL A 263 -36.34 7.97 8.87
CA VAL A 263 -37.40 7.99 9.86
C VAL A 263 -37.02 7.06 11.02
N LEU A 264 -36.99 7.60 12.22
CA LEU A 264 -36.74 6.84 13.43
C LEU A 264 -37.94 6.86 14.35
N THR A 265 -38.29 5.71 14.94
CA THR A 265 -39.35 5.59 15.94
C THR A 265 -38.72 5.50 17.33
N LEU A 266 -38.96 6.48 18.16
CA LEU A 266 -38.53 6.52 19.55
C LEU A 266 -39.71 5.98 20.42
N PRO A 267 -39.56 4.82 21.06
CA PRO A 267 -40.60 4.26 21.95
C PRO A 267 -40.86 5.15 23.16
N GLU A 268 -42.02 5.02 23.71
CA GLU A 268 -42.37 5.63 25.01
C GLU A 268 -41.39 5.16 26.10
N GLY A 269 -40.89 6.07 26.91
CA GLY A 269 -39.98 5.76 27.99
C GLY A 269 -38.54 5.46 27.59
N ALA A 270 -38.19 5.47 26.27
CA ALA A 270 -36.88 5.03 25.78
C ALA A 270 -35.70 5.87 26.26
N ILE A 271 -35.89 7.12 26.62
CA ILE A 271 -34.84 8.01 27.15
C ILE A 271 -34.69 7.82 28.67
N ASP A 272 -35.82 7.79 29.41
CA ASP A 272 -35.85 7.56 30.86
C ASP A 272 -37.16 6.83 31.23
N LEU A 273 -37.06 5.55 31.59
CA LEU A 273 -38.20 4.72 31.99
C LEU A 273 -38.86 5.25 33.28
N ARG A 274 -38.08 5.76 34.23
CA ARG A 274 -38.59 6.21 35.53
C ARG A 274 -39.41 7.50 35.37
N LEU A 275 -38.99 8.39 34.50
CA LEU A 275 -39.68 9.65 34.22
C LEU A 275 -40.67 9.52 33.05
N ASN A 276 -40.76 8.36 32.45
CA ASN A 276 -41.54 8.06 31.24
C ASN A 276 -41.25 9.08 30.12
N LEU A 277 -39.94 9.21 29.75
CA LEU A 277 -39.53 10.13 28.68
C LEU A 277 -39.11 9.38 27.41
N PRO A 278 -39.66 9.69 26.24
CA PRO A 278 -40.83 10.54 26.02
C PRO A 278 -42.09 9.89 26.53
N THR A 279 -43.14 10.70 26.81
CA THR A 279 -44.44 10.24 27.37
C THR A 279 -45.31 9.49 26.36
N ARG A 280 -44.86 9.30 25.16
CA ARG A 280 -45.52 8.56 24.07
C ARG A 280 -44.51 8.23 22.98
N GLN A 281 -44.82 7.22 22.17
CA GLN A 281 -44.07 6.93 20.97
C GLN A 281 -43.97 8.18 20.08
N THR A 282 -42.78 8.47 19.57
CA THR A 282 -42.49 9.70 18.84
C THR A 282 -41.73 9.37 17.56
N GLU A 283 -42.18 9.90 16.44
CA GLU A 283 -41.47 9.81 15.17
C GLU A 283 -40.49 10.97 15.04
N LEU A 284 -39.27 10.67 14.68
CA LEU A 284 -38.16 11.59 14.49
C LEU A 284 -37.61 11.45 13.07
N LEU A 285 -36.99 12.51 12.58
CA LEU A 285 -36.11 12.45 11.41
C LEU A 285 -34.66 12.37 11.89
N ALA A 286 -33.82 11.74 11.13
CA ALA A 286 -32.40 11.67 11.46
C ALA A 286 -31.53 11.68 10.18
N PRO A 287 -30.65 12.66 10.00
CA PRO A 287 -29.52 12.51 9.14
C PRO A 287 -28.51 11.53 9.76
N ALA A 288 -27.66 10.93 8.91
CA ALA A 288 -26.53 10.15 9.39
C ALA A 288 -25.26 11.03 9.38
N THR A 289 -24.43 10.89 10.41
CA THR A 289 -23.08 11.46 10.39
C THR A 289 -22.20 10.67 9.45
N THR A 290 -21.47 11.33 8.56
CA THR A 290 -20.52 10.72 7.62
C THR A 290 -19.08 11.10 7.94
N LEU A 291 -18.18 10.15 7.71
CA LEU A 291 -16.75 10.37 7.75
C LEU A 291 -16.27 10.76 6.35
N VAL A 292 -15.78 11.98 6.21
CA VAL A 292 -15.42 12.58 4.92
C VAL A 292 -13.93 12.90 4.88
N VAL A 293 -13.33 12.67 3.72
CA VAL A 293 -11.90 12.91 3.43
C VAL A 293 -11.73 13.63 2.10
N ARG A 294 -10.55 14.17 1.85
CA ARG A 294 -10.19 14.72 0.55
C ARG A 294 -9.95 13.62 -0.47
N GLN A 295 -10.17 13.92 -1.73
CA GLN A 295 -9.76 13.05 -2.84
C GLN A 295 -8.25 12.84 -2.79
N GLY A 296 -7.81 11.58 -2.99
CA GLY A 296 -6.40 11.22 -2.86
C GLY A 296 -5.96 10.93 -1.42
N PHE A 297 -6.89 10.89 -0.45
CA PHE A 297 -6.57 10.41 0.89
C PHE A 297 -6.06 8.97 0.84
N HIS A 298 -5.00 8.68 1.61
CA HIS A 298 -4.24 7.43 1.49
C HIS A 298 -5.12 6.20 1.78
N PRO A 299 -5.17 5.19 0.86
CA PRO A 299 -6.07 4.04 1.00
C PRO A 299 -5.88 3.23 2.29
N ALA A 300 -4.63 3.07 2.73
CA ALA A 300 -4.32 2.34 3.95
C ALA A 300 -4.84 3.07 5.21
N LEU A 301 -4.73 4.42 5.26
CA LEU A 301 -5.32 5.23 6.33
C LEU A 301 -6.85 5.18 6.30
N ALA A 302 -7.46 5.20 5.09
CA ALA A 302 -8.90 5.08 4.95
C ALA A 302 -9.40 3.72 5.49
N ALA A 303 -8.70 2.63 5.18
CA ALA A 303 -9.03 1.30 5.72
C ALA A 303 -8.86 1.25 7.25
N GLN A 304 -7.82 1.87 7.79
CA GLN A 304 -7.60 1.95 9.24
C GLN A 304 -8.69 2.75 9.94
N LEU A 305 -9.07 3.91 9.39
CA LEU A 305 -10.19 4.70 9.90
C LEU A 305 -11.49 3.91 9.89
N LEU A 306 -11.78 3.15 8.83
CA LEU A 306 -12.97 2.31 8.73
C LEU A 306 -12.95 1.14 9.74
N THR A 307 -11.79 0.53 9.97
CA THR A 307 -11.62 -0.51 11.00
C THR A 307 -11.89 0.05 12.40
N ILE A 308 -11.39 1.26 12.68
CA ILE A 308 -11.67 1.96 13.94
C ILE A 308 -13.15 2.35 14.02
N SER A 309 -13.76 2.80 12.91
CA SER A 309 -15.20 3.08 12.85
C SER A 309 -16.04 1.85 13.23
N GLN A 310 -15.67 0.66 12.77
CA GLN A 310 -16.35 -0.60 13.17
C GLN A 310 -16.24 -0.86 14.66
N ARG A 311 -15.10 -0.56 15.29
CA ARG A 311 -14.91 -0.72 16.73
C ARG A 311 -15.72 0.29 17.56
N ILE A 312 -15.92 1.51 17.04
CA ILE A 312 -16.61 2.59 17.76
C ILE A 312 -18.12 2.50 17.57
N PHE A 313 -18.59 2.21 16.34
CA PHE A 313 -19.99 2.32 15.93
C PHE A 313 -20.62 0.99 15.49
N GLY A 314 -19.91 -0.12 15.53
CA GLY A 314 -20.41 -1.42 15.08
C GLY A 314 -21.32 -2.13 16.08
N GLU A 315 -21.37 -1.66 17.34
CA GLU A 315 -22.26 -2.17 18.36
C GLU A 315 -23.67 -1.55 18.24
N PRO A 316 -24.72 -2.23 18.74
CA PRO A 316 -26.08 -1.70 18.68
C PRO A 316 -26.21 -0.39 19.47
N GLY A 317 -26.91 0.57 18.90
CA GLY A 317 -27.28 1.83 19.50
C GLY A 317 -28.75 1.85 19.95
N MET A 318 -29.27 3.05 20.18
CA MET A 318 -30.69 3.23 20.51
C MET A 318 -31.57 2.98 19.27
N PHE A 319 -31.09 3.33 18.09
CA PHE A 319 -31.79 3.20 16.82
C PHE A 319 -31.07 2.29 15.83
N GLU A 320 -29.87 1.87 16.15
CA GLU A 320 -29.00 1.07 15.28
C GLU A 320 -28.92 -0.38 15.76
N GLN A 321 -28.99 -1.31 14.83
CA GLN A 321 -28.69 -2.72 15.08
C GLN A 321 -27.20 -2.99 14.93
N ALA A 322 -26.73 -4.10 15.49
CA ALA A 322 -25.35 -4.52 15.32
C ALA A 322 -25.01 -4.67 13.83
N GLY A 323 -23.98 -3.96 13.38
CA GLY A 323 -23.52 -3.99 11.99
C GLY A 323 -24.25 -3.03 11.04
N ASP A 324 -25.19 -2.23 11.49
CA ASP A 324 -25.79 -1.18 10.65
C ASP A 324 -24.75 -0.11 10.26
N PHE A 325 -23.81 0.16 11.14
CA PHE A 325 -22.72 1.11 10.94
C PHE A 325 -21.35 0.49 11.26
N PRO A 326 -20.27 0.96 10.61
CA PRO A 326 -20.23 1.94 9.52
C PRO A 326 -20.87 1.39 8.24
N SER A 327 -21.52 2.27 7.44
CA SER A 327 -22.33 1.90 6.28
C SER A 327 -21.98 2.68 5.01
N ARG A 328 -22.32 2.10 3.85
CA ARG A 328 -22.29 2.77 2.54
C ARG A 328 -23.55 3.57 2.22
N LYS A 329 -24.57 3.46 3.06
CA LYS A 329 -25.83 4.19 2.91
C LYS A 329 -25.69 5.59 3.52
N PHE A 330 -26.58 6.50 3.15
CA PHE A 330 -26.68 7.84 3.75
C PHE A 330 -25.39 8.67 3.64
N LEU A 331 -24.64 8.52 2.54
CA LEU A 331 -23.38 9.23 2.33
C LEU A 331 -23.64 10.63 1.77
N GLU A 332 -22.94 11.62 2.30
CA GLU A 332 -23.03 13.00 1.85
C GLU A 332 -22.31 13.24 0.52
N PHE A 333 -21.12 12.64 0.33
CA PHE A 333 -20.32 12.76 -0.88
C PHE A 333 -20.10 11.39 -1.53
N PRO A 334 -19.63 11.35 -2.79
CA PRO A 334 -19.31 10.08 -3.46
C PRO A 334 -18.35 9.23 -2.60
N ILE A 335 -18.65 7.95 -2.50
CA ILE A 335 -17.83 7.00 -1.72
C ILE A 335 -16.43 6.88 -2.32
N SER A 336 -15.39 6.86 -1.48
CA SER A 336 -14.01 6.65 -1.90
C SER A 336 -13.78 5.22 -2.40
N ASP A 337 -12.82 5.04 -3.32
CA ASP A 337 -12.50 3.69 -3.83
C ASP A 337 -11.89 2.79 -2.76
N ALA A 338 -11.16 3.36 -1.80
CA ALA A 338 -10.67 2.64 -0.62
C ALA A 338 -11.81 2.09 0.23
N ALA A 339 -12.85 2.91 0.47
CA ALA A 339 -14.04 2.48 1.20
C ALA A 339 -14.85 1.43 0.44
N LYS A 340 -15.01 1.56 -0.90
CA LYS A 340 -15.66 0.53 -1.71
C LYS A 340 -14.97 -0.83 -1.55
N ARG A 341 -13.62 -0.85 -1.62
CA ARG A 341 -12.84 -2.08 -1.42
C ARG A 341 -13.02 -2.64 -0.01
N PHE A 342 -12.94 -1.78 1.00
CA PHE A 342 -13.13 -2.19 2.39
C PHE A 342 -14.49 -2.86 2.64
N PHE A 343 -15.58 -2.29 2.15
CA PHE A 343 -16.92 -2.85 2.31
C PHE A 343 -17.16 -4.10 1.45
N HIS A 344 -16.40 -4.30 0.37
CA HIS A 344 -16.51 -5.49 -0.48
C HIS A 344 -15.68 -6.65 0.05
N SER A 345 -14.46 -6.40 0.49
CA SER A 345 -13.46 -7.44 0.81
C SER A 345 -13.04 -7.45 2.29
N GLY A 346 -13.57 -6.51 3.09
CA GLY A 346 -13.16 -6.32 4.48
C GLY A 346 -11.82 -5.60 4.62
N PRO A 347 -11.30 -5.50 5.85
CA PRO A 347 -9.98 -4.92 6.10
C PRO A 347 -8.90 -5.73 5.38
N PRO A 348 -7.82 -5.07 4.88
CA PRO A 348 -6.70 -5.74 4.22
C PRO A 348 -6.14 -6.87 5.09
N LEU A 349 -5.92 -8.05 4.48
CA LEU A 349 -5.50 -9.25 5.22
C LEU A 349 -4.26 -9.03 6.08
N LEU A 350 -3.29 -8.26 5.58
CA LEU A 350 -2.05 -7.97 6.31
C LEU A 350 -2.27 -7.10 7.54
N GLN A 351 -3.23 -6.19 7.52
CA GLN A 351 -3.58 -5.34 8.68
C GLN A 351 -4.24 -6.12 9.83
N ARG A 352 -4.63 -7.38 9.60
CA ARG A 352 -5.14 -8.27 10.66
C ARG A 352 -4.03 -8.87 11.53
N TYR A 353 -2.81 -9.00 10.98
CA TYR A 353 -1.71 -9.74 11.61
C TYR A 353 -0.49 -8.86 11.87
N LEU A 354 -0.35 -7.75 11.16
CA LEU A 354 0.78 -6.84 11.24
C LEU A 354 0.33 -5.44 11.67
N PRO A 355 1.17 -4.71 12.42
CA PRO A 355 0.95 -3.29 12.67
C PRO A 355 0.78 -2.54 11.34
N PHE A 356 0.01 -1.45 11.34
CA PHE A 356 -0.31 -0.66 10.16
C PHE A 356 0.89 -0.32 9.28
N TRP A 357 2.00 0.15 9.88
CA TRP A 357 3.22 0.52 9.16
C TRP A 357 3.88 -0.66 8.44
N ALA A 358 3.85 -1.86 9.06
CA ALA A 358 4.45 -3.06 8.50
C ALA A 358 3.58 -3.63 7.36
N ALA A 359 2.27 -3.62 7.52
CA ALA A 359 1.33 -4.04 6.48
C ALA A 359 1.46 -3.17 5.23
N ASP A 360 1.52 -1.85 5.39
CA ASP A 360 1.71 -0.88 4.30
C ASP A 360 3.07 -1.07 3.60
N LEU A 361 4.14 -1.31 4.36
CA LEU A 361 5.47 -1.60 3.80
C LEU A 361 5.45 -2.86 2.93
N VAL A 362 4.83 -3.94 3.42
CA VAL A 362 4.73 -5.21 2.67
C VAL A 362 3.90 -5.04 1.40
N ASP A 363 2.79 -4.30 1.44
CA ASP A 363 1.96 -4.05 0.26
C ASP A 363 2.70 -3.25 -0.82
N ARG A 364 3.54 -2.29 -0.43
CA ARG A 364 4.43 -1.56 -1.35
C ARG A 364 5.54 -2.45 -1.90
N LEU A 365 6.15 -3.29 -1.05
CA LEU A 365 7.18 -4.24 -1.49
C LEU A 365 6.63 -5.23 -2.51
N LYS A 366 5.39 -5.70 -2.40
CA LYS A 366 4.76 -6.58 -3.40
C LYS A 366 4.70 -5.93 -4.78
N ILE A 367 4.31 -4.65 -4.84
CA ILE A 367 4.23 -3.89 -6.10
C ILE A 367 5.63 -3.73 -6.72
N MET A 368 6.67 -3.54 -5.90
CA MET A 368 8.06 -3.41 -6.36
C MET A 368 8.69 -4.76 -6.74
N LEU A 369 8.38 -5.83 -5.99
CA LEU A 369 8.98 -7.15 -6.21
C LEU A 369 8.54 -7.81 -7.51
N LEU A 370 7.30 -7.64 -7.93
CA LEU A 370 6.76 -8.31 -9.12
C LEU A 370 7.51 -7.91 -10.41
N PRO A 371 7.66 -6.62 -10.76
CA PRO A 371 8.48 -6.21 -11.91
C PRO A 371 9.95 -6.56 -11.74
N LEU A 372 10.47 -6.49 -10.52
CA LEU A 372 11.87 -6.80 -10.22
C LEU A 372 12.18 -8.28 -10.48
N ILE A 373 11.36 -9.20 -9.99
CA ILE A 373 11.52 -10.64 -10.23
C ILE A 373 11.37 -10.96 -11.72
N THR A 374 10.36 -10.38 -12.38
CA THR A 374 10.11 -10.58 -13.82
C THR A 374 11.29 -10.13 -14.68
N LEU A 375 12.03 -9.09 -14.26
CA LEU A 375 13.20 -8.59 -14.97
C LEU A 375 14.50 -9.33 -14.58
N ILE A 376 14.69 -9.59 -13.29
CA ILE A 376 15.92 -10.22 -12.78
C ILE A 376 16.04 -11.67 -13.24
N TYR A 377 14.92 -12.43 -13.29
CA TYR A 377 14.96 -13.84 -13.66
C TYR A 377 15.53 -14.09 -15.08
N PRO A 378 15.01 -13.46 -16.17
CA PRO A 378 15.62 -13.61 -17.49
C PRO A 378 17.04 -13.05 -17.56
N LEU A 379 17.35 -12.02 -16.80
CA LEU A 379 18.68 -11.43 -16.73
C LEU A 379 19.72 -12.43 -16.19
N PHE A 380 19.41 -13.10 -15.09
CA PHE A 380 20.25 -14.15 -14.51
C PHE A 380 20.47 -15.31 -15.48
N LYS A 381 19.48 -15.63 -16.32
CA LYS A 381 19.58 -16.68 -17.34
C LYS A 381 20.40 -16.25 -18.56
N LEU A 382 20.34 -14.99 -18.95
CA LEU A 382 21.05 -14.45 -20.12
C LEU A 382 22.55 -14.17 -19.85
N VAL A 383 22.91 -13.77 -18.63
CA VAL A 383 24.30 -13.42 -18.26
C VAL A 383 25.28 -14.58 -18.51
N PRO A 384 25.04 -15.83 -18.05
CA PRO A 384 25.95 -16.93 -18.34
C PRO A 384 26.04 -17.26 -19.84
N GLN A 385 24.92 -17.22 -20.56
CA GLN A 385 24.89 -17.53 -22.01
C GLN A 385 25.68 -16.51 -22.83
N THR A 386 25.56 -15.22 -22.52
CA THR A 386 26.33 -14.15 -23.18
C THR A 386 27.82 -14.21 -22.86
N TYR A 387 28.16 -14.61 -21.64
CA TYR A 387 29.54 -14.80 -21.23
C TYR A 387 30.17 -16.00 -21.97
N ASP A 388 29.48 -17.14 -22.06
CA ASP A 388 29.90 -18.34 -22.79
C ASP A 388 30.08 -18.05 -24.28
N TRP A 389 29.11 -17.39 -24.91
CA TRP A 389 29.19 -16.99 -26.31
C TRP A 389 30.40 -16.07 -26.57
N ARG A 390 30.64 -15.09 -25.72
CA ARG A 390 31.76 -14.16 -25.86
C ARG A 390 33.12 -14.87 -25.71
N MET A 391 33.20 -15.81 -24.77
CA MET A 391 34.42 -16.54 -24.53
C MET A 391 34.74 -17.51 -25.69
N ARG A 392 33.71 -18.24 -26.16
CA ARG A 392 33.83 -19.11 -27.38
C ARG A 392 34.15 -18.27 -28.61
N SER A 393 33.54 -17.12 -28.79
CA SER A 393 33.80 -16.22 -29.92
C SER A 393 35.25 -15.72 -29.99
N ARG A 394 35.92 -15.53 -28.81
CA ARG A 394 37.34 -15.20 -28.76
C ARG A 394 38.23 -16.34 -29.27
N ILE A 395 37.93 -17.56 -28.87
CA ILE A 395 38.69 -18.73 -29.30
C ILE A 395 38.43 -19.04 -30.78
N ASN A 396 37.17 -18.97 -31.21
CA ASN A 396 36.76 -19.22 -32.61
C ASN A 396 37.42 -18.25 -33.60
N ARG A 397 37.76 -17.03 -33.20
CA ARG A 397 38.49 -16.10 -34.06
C ARG A 397 39.86 -16.63 -34.45
N TRP A 398 40.55 -17.26 -33.52
CA TRP A 398 41.85 -17.86 -33.76
C TRP A 398 41.78 -19.15 -34.58
N TYR A 399 40.69 -19.92 -34.47
CA TYR A 399 40.44 -21.05 -35.37
C TYR A 399 40.26 -20.59 -36.82
N LYS A 400 39.59 -19.46 -37.06
CA LYS A 400 39.47 -18.89 -38.42
C LYS A 400 40.82 -18.51 -39.00
N ASN A 401 41.72 -17.95 -38.18
CA ASN A 401 43.06 -17.61 -38.63
C ASN A 401 43.88 -18.86 -38.94
N LEU A 402 43.76 -19.92 -38.12
CA LEU A 402 44.42 -21.19 -38.36
C LEU A 402 43.90 -21.86 -39.68
N GLN A 403 42.58 -21.86 -39.88
CA GLN A 403 41.93 -22.40 -41.06
C GLN A 403 42.36 -21.64 -42.33
N ALA A 404 42.52 -20.34 -42.28
CA ALA A 404 43.01 -19.56 -43.40
C ALA A 404 44.44 -19.94 -43.76
N ILE A 405 45.31 -20.24 -42.77
CA ILE A 405 46.70 -20.72 -43.03
C ILE A 405 46.64 -22.14 -43.59
N GLU A 406 45.74 -23.00 -43.11
CA GLU A 406 45.51 -24.38 -43.63
C GLU A 406 45.04 -24.38 -45.07
N GLU A 407 44.07 -23.56 -45.43
CA GLU A 407 43.56 -23.37 -46.81
C GLU A 407 44.67 -22.82 -47.74
N GLU A 408 45.54 -21.92 -47.25
CA GLU A 408 46.66 -21.41 -48.01
C GLU A 408 47.75 -22.45 -48.26
N VAL A 409 47.99 -23.34 -47.29
CA VAL A 409 48.89 -24.49 -47.39
C VAL A 409 48.37 -25.51 -48.41
N GLU A 410 47.09 -25.82 -48.38
CA GLU A 410 46.45 -26.77 -49.31
C GLU A 410 46.40 -26.24 -50.75
N ALA A 411 46.21 -24.94 -50.92
CA ALA A 411 46.13 -24.30 -52.25
C ALA A 411 47.52 -24.09 -52.91
N ARG A 412 48.64 -24.18 -52.18
CA ARG A 412 50.00 -23.97 -52.70
C ARG A 412 50.59 -25.26 -53.29
N HIS A 413 51.23 -25.16 -54.49
CA HIS A 413 52.00 -26.24 -55.08
C HIS A 413 53.24 -26.63 -54.23
N PRO A 414 53.75 -27.88 -54.30
CA PRO A 414 54.78 -28.47 -53.42
C PRO A 414 56.15 -27.81 -53.40
N LYS A 415 56.36 -26.65 -54.03
CA LYS A 415 57.65 -25.90 -54.08
C LYS A 415 57.56 -24.48 -53.49
N ALA A 416 56.48 -24.12 -52.81
CA ALA A 416 56.38 -22.79 -52.21
C ALA A 416 57.15 -22.74 -50.85
N ASP A 417 57.64 -21.55 -50.52
CA ASP A 417 58.47 -21.28 -49.34
C ASP A 417 57.72 -21.66 -48.05
N VAL A 418 58.01 -22.82 -47.49
CA VAL A 418 57.48 -23.33 -46.20
C VAL A 418 57.93 -22.47 -45.06
N SER A 419 59.01 -21.70 -45.17
CA SER A 419 59.55 -20.89 -44.08
C SER A 419 58.64 -19.74 -43.68
N SER A 420 57.97 -19.07 -44.63
CA SER A 420 57.04 -17.98 -44.39
C SER A 420 55.79 -18.47 -43.61
N THR A 421 55.29 -19.64 -43.94
CA THR A 421 54.12 -20.23 -43.29
C THR A 421 54.44 -20.72 -41.85
N LEU A 422 55.65 -21.24 -41.66
CA LEU A 422 56.14 -21.59 -40.30
C LEU A 422 56.28 -20.34 -39.42
N GLU A 423 56.74 -19.22 -39.93
CA GLU A 423 56.79 -17.98 -39.20
C GLU A 423 55.38 -17.47 -38.83
N GLU A 424 54.41 -17.59 -39.71
CA GLU A 424 53.01 -17.23 -39.41
C GLU A 424 52.39 -18.13 -38.33
N LEU A 425 52.64 -19.43 -38.36
CA LEU A 425 52.21 -20.35 -37.33
C LEU A 425 52.88 -20.05 -36.00
N ASP A 426 54.18 -19.69 -35.98
CA ASP A 426 54.87 -19.32 -34.75
C ASP A 426 54.34 -17.99 -34.15
N ARG A 427 53.96 -17.02 -35.01
CA ARG A 427 53.31 -15.77 -34.58
C ARG A 427 51.89 -16.06 -34.02
N LEU A 428 51.13 -16.97 -34.65
CA LEU A 428 49.81 -17.40 -34.21
C LEU A 428 49.93 -18.08 -32.86
N GLU A 429 50.87 -19.02 -32.69
CA GLU A 429 51.12 -19.69 -31.39
C GLU A 429 51.50 -18.76 -30.29
N ALA A 430 52.41 -17.81 -30.56
CA ALA A 430 52.82 -16.81 -29.61
C ALA A 430 51.64 -15.90 -29.18
N SER A 431 50.70 -15.62 -30.10
CA SER A 431 49.49 -14.83 -29.83
C SER A 431 48.47 -15.61 -29.04
N VAL A 432 48.24 -16.86 -29.38
CA VAL A 432 47.37 -17.79 -28.65
C VAL A 432 47.91 -18.09 -27.24
N GLY A 433 49.26 -18.17 -27.13
CA GLY A 433 49.97 -18.35 -25.85
C GLY A 433 49.75 -17.23 -24.83
N ARG A 434 49.48 -16.01 -25.29
CA ARG A 434 49.17 -14.84 -24.46
C ARG A 434 47.70 -14.73 -24.05
N LEU A 435 46.80 -15.60 -24.58
CA LEU A 435 45.40 -15.61 -24.22
C LEU A 435 45.22 -16.16 -22.81
N SER A 436 44.76 -15.31 -21.90
CA SER A 436 44.30 -15.72 -20.61
C SER A 436 42.81 -16.05 -20.68
N VAL A 437 42.46 -17.32 -20.47
CA VAL A 437 41.08 -17.80 -20.40
C VAL A 437 40.84 -18.47 -19.04
N PRO A 438 39.63 -18.37 -18.49
CA PRO A 438 39.27 -19.11 -17.27
C PRO A 438 39.40 -20.63 -17.47
N LEU A 439 39.66 -21.36 -16.39
CA LEU A 439 39.90 -22.80 -16.41
C LEU A 439 38.82 -23.61 -17.12
N ALA A 440 37.54 -23.16 -17.02
CA ALA A 440 36.39 -23.77 -17.70
C ALA A 440 36.51 -23.78 -19.24
N TYR A 441 37.35 -22.92 -19.82
CA TYR A 441 37.55 -22.78 -21.28
C TYR A 441 38.98 -23.19 -21.69
N ALA A 442 39.71 -23.84 -20.81
CA ALA A 442 41.08 -24.29 -21.09
C ALA A 442 41.11 -25.33 -22.18
N ASN A 443 40.16 -26.30 -22.20
CA ASN A 443 40.11 -27.38 -23.19
C ASN A 443 40.06 -26.88 -24.66
N PRO A 444 39.15 -25.98 -25.06
CA PRO A 444 39.16 -25.42 -26.40
C PRO A 444 40.47 -24.71 -26.75
N LEU A 445 41.12 -24.07 -25.82
CA LEU A 445 42.42 -23.42 -26.03
C LEU A 445 43.55 -24.45 -26.22
N TYR A 446 43.55 -25.52 -25.43
CA TYR A 446 44.50 -26.63 -25.60
C TYR A 446 44.31 -27.31 -26.95
N THR A 447 43.06 -27.57 -27.36
CA THR A 447 42.73 -28.17 -28.68
C THR A 447 43.27 -27.29 -29.82
N LEU A 448 43.09 -25.96 -29.74
CA LEU A 448 43.63 -25.01 -30.74
C LEU A 448 45.17 -25.09 -30.80
N ARG A 449 45.85 -25.14 -29.65
CA ARG A 449 47.32 -25.27 -29.61
C ARG A 449 47.79 -26.60 -30.19
N SER A 450 47.10 -27.72 -29.91
CA SER A 450 47.40 -29.02 -30.47
C SER A 450 47.27 -29.01 -32.00
N HIS A 451 46.22 -28.36 -32.55
CA HIS A 451 46.05 -28.23 -34.02
C HIS A 451 47.17 -27.38 -34.61
N ILE A 452 47.58 -26.28 -33.99
CA ILE A 452 48.72 -25.48 -34.48
C ILE A 452 50.00 -26.33 -34.48
N ALA A 453 50.26 -27.12 -33.41
CA ALA A 453 51.43 -27.99 -33.34
C ALA A 453 51.41 -29.10 -34.42
N LEU A 454 50.24 -29.72 -34.67
CA LEU A 454 50.08 -30.74 -35.70
C LEU A 454 50.36 -30.17 -37.07
N LEU A 455 49.77 -29.02 -37.43
CA LEU A 455 50.01 -28.38 -38.74
C LEU A 455 51.49 -27.98 -38.92
N ARG A 456 52.17 -27.56 -37.84
CA ARG A 456 53.57 -27.24 -37.83
C ARG A 456 54.43 -28.52 -38.11
N ASP A 457 54.10 -29.62 -37.48
CA ASP A 457 54.82 -30.90 -37.67
C ASP A 457 54.59 -31.46 -39.07
N GLU A 458 53.40 -31.34 -39.64
CA GLU A 458 53.12 -31.70 -41.02
C GLU A 458 53.95 -30.90 -42.01
N LEU A 459 54.14 -29.61 -41.78
CA LEU A 459 54.94 -28.72 -42.61
C LEU A 459 56.44 -28.96 -42.49
N ARG A 460 56.95 -29.39 -41.30
CA ARG A 460 58.38 -29.67 -41.07
C ARG A 460 58.82 -31.03 -41.55
N TYR A 461 57.96 -32.07 -41.41
CA TYR A 461 58.39 -33.46 -41.65
C TYR A 461 57.68 -34.09 -42.85
N GLY A 462 56.80 -33.40 -43.57
CA GLY A 462 55.96 -33.94 -44.62
C GLY A 462 54.82 -34.82 -44.08
N LYS A 463 53.78 -35.05 -44.90
CA LYS A 463 52.64 -35.87 -44.46
C LYS A 463 53.08 -37.27 -44.03
N GLY A 464 53.05 -37.55 -42.76
CA GLY A 464 53.06 -38.90 -42.24
C GLY A 464 51.86 -39.71 -42.74
N PRO A 465 51.83 -41.08 -42.70
CA PRO A 465 50.77 -41.89 -43.26
C PRO A 465 49.41 -41.49 -42.65
N ALA A 466 48.44 -41.13 -43.54
CA ALA A 466 47.11 -40.73 -43.18
C ALA A 466 46.41 -41.74 -42.26
N GLN A 467 46.12 -41.39 -41.02
CA GLN A 467 45.20 -42.16 -40.20
C GLN A 467 43.79 -42.11 -40.86
N PRO A 468 43.08 -43.25 -41.00
CA PRO A 468 41.76 -43.25 -41.57
C PRO A 468 40.79 -42.44 -40.71
N ARG A 469 40.12 -41.45 -41.34
CA ARG A 469 38.99 -40.75 -40.75
C ARG A 469 37.94 -41.78 -40.33
N SER A 470 37.73 -41.91 -39.01
CA SER A 470 36.60 -42.67 -38.46
C SER A 470 35.28 -42.05 -38.94
N ALA A 471 34.62 -42.79 -39.86
CA ALA A 471 33.25 -42.51 -40.28
C ALA A 471 32.31 -42.82 -39.08
N SER A 472 31.98 -41.79 -38.32
CA SER A 472 30.88 -41.85 -37.35
C SER A 472 30.41 -40.45 -37.04
N GLU A 473 29.59 -39.91 -37.96
CA GLU A 473 28.57 -38.88 -37.64
C GLU A 473 27.71 -38.61 -38.88
N GLN A 474 27.08 -39.69 -39.39
CA GLN A 474 25.85 -39.53 -40.17
C GLN A 474 24.79 -40.42 -39.53
N GLY A 475 23.85 -39.81 -38.87
CA GLY A 475 22.67 -40.54 -38.46
C GLY A 475 22.16 -40.17 -37.08
N SER A 476 21.53 -39.01 -36.95
CA SER A 476 20.32 -38.88 -36.12
C SER A 476 19.73 -37.47 -36.35
N SER A 477 19.03 -37.34 -37.44
CA SER A 477 17.98 -36.32 -37.56
C SER A 477 16.73 -37.09 -37.99
N LYS A 478 15.89 -37.41 -36.99
CA LYS A 478 14.41 -37.50 -37.11
C LYS A 478 13.83 -38.13 -35.84
N ALA A 479 12.88 -37.43 -35.35
CA ALA A 479 11.77 -37.89 -34.52
C ALA A 479 11.78 -37.41 -33.04
N ALA A 480 10.79 -36.66 -32.84
CA ALA A 480 9.93 -36.24 -31.72
C ALA A 480 10.26 -34.93 -31.08
#